data_598101f231bf62dc7b77f92c35f9c8b0
#
_entry.id   598101f231bf62dc7b77f92c35f9c8b0
#
_cell.length_a   1.000
_cell.length_b   1.000
_cell.length_c   1.000
_cell.angle_alpha   90.00
_cell.angle_beta   90.00
_cell.angle_gamma   90.00
#
_symmetry.space_group_name_H-M   'P 1'
#
loop_
_entity.id
_entity.type
_entity.pdbx_description
1 polymer ?
#
loop_
_entity_poly.entity_id
_entity_poly.type
_entity_poly.pdbx_seq_one_letter_code
_entity_poly.pdbx_strand_id
1 'polypeptide(L)'
;KGELIYFADQKNFPYGVKSKKELENIIKDTVNLLEEKFSPDFIIMASNTPTLLLDYSRISKKLAGIYPPLSDAGKISRTRNIAILGTRSVIQSESVTEFIEKCNVPNDIVIHKIDCSLLVELVESGKFLTDEEYCKNIIKEVLEDVFLDNLIDVATLSSTHLPFLEPFLRSIFKNVKFLDPAKNISNVLKDFVENNDLQQNVLRIFTSGDVNLFKKNLQMMGIDDEVNFLTI
;
A
#
# COMPACT_ATOMS: atom_id res chain seq x y z
N LYS A 1 -22.21 0.63 6.78
CA LYS A 1 -22.09 2.07 6.94
C LYS A 1 -21.32 2.33 8.21
N GLY A 2 -20.42 3.32 8.26
CA GLY A 2 -19.55 3.56 9.38
C GLY A 2 -18.83 4.90 9.29
N GLU A 3 -18.09 5.24 10.35
CA GLU A 3 -17.13 6.33 10.34
C GLU A 3 -15.77 5.78 9.89
N LEU A 4 -15.20 6.38 8.85
CA LEU A 4 -13.85 6.10 8.37
C LEU A 4 -12.94 7.25 8.80
N ILE A 5 -11.91 6.91 9.57
CA ILE A 5 -10.85 7.84 9.94
C ILE A 5 -9.62 7.51 9.11
N TYR A 6 -9.19 8.45 8.26
CA TYR A 6 -7.95 8.35 7.53
C TYR A 6 -6.89 9.18 8.24
N PHE A 7 -5.79 8.54 8.62
CA PHE A 7 -4.63 9.21 9.22
C PHE A 7 -3.39 9.04 8.37
N ALA A 8 -2.85 10.15 7.86
CA ALA A 8 -1.60 10.19 7.10
C ALA A 8 -0.44 10.55 8.04
N ASP A 9 0.39 9.56 8.37
CA ASP A 9 1.60 9.77 9.17
C ASP A 9 2.76 10.32 8.33
N GLN A 10 2.62 11.55 7.87
CA GLN A 10 3.63 12.23 7.05
C GLN A 10 4.90 12.59 7.83
N LYS A 11 4.78 12.81 9.14
CA LYS A 11 5.93 13.14 10.00
C LYS A 11 6.99 12.04 10.00
N ASN A 12 6.57 10.79 9.97
CA ASN A 12 7.46 9.64 10.04
C ASN A 12 7.76 9.01 8.66
N PHE A 13 7.15 9.52 7.59
CA PHE A 13 7.46 9.07 6.23
C PHE A 13 8.88 9.47 5.80
N PRO A 14 9.60 8.64 5.03
CA PRO A 14 9.23 7.28 4.59
C PRO A 14 9.61 6.21 5.64
N TYR A 15 8.73 5.23 5.83
CA TYR A 15 8.94 4.12 6.77
C TYR A 15 10.12 3.20 6.38
N GLY A 16 10.42 3.10 5.10
CA GLY A 16 11.44 2.20 4.58
C GLY A 16 12.89 2.52 4.98
N VAL A 17 13.17 3.73 5.46
CA VAL A 17 14.51 4.12 5.94
C VAL A 17 14.68 3.94 7.46
N LYS A 18 13.60 3.56 8.16
CA LYS A 18 13.59 3.37 9.60
C LYS A 18 14.15 2.00 9.99
N SER A 19 14.86 1.93 11.10
CA SER A 19 15.20 0.65 11.71
C SER A 19 13.94 -0.09 12.18
N LYS A 20 13.98 -1.41 12.25
CA LYS A 20 12.84 -2.23 12.72
C LYS A 20 12.31 -1.77 14.07
N LYS A 21 13.21 -1.47 15.03
CA LYS A 21 12.85 -1.01 16.39
C LYS A 21 12.20 0.38 16.37
N GLU A 22 12.73 1.29 15.57
CA GLU A 22 12.16 2.64 15.41
C GLU A 22 10.77 2.56 14.78
N LEU A 23 10.61 1.75 13.72
CA LEU A 23 9.35 1.53 13.04
C LEU A 23 8.30 0.91 13.99
N GLU A 24 8.70 -0.07 14.81
CA GLU A 24 7.82 -0.69 15.80
C GLU A 24 7.31 0.33 16.82
N ASN A 25 8.17 1.22 17.33
CA ASN A 25 7.78 2.28 18.25
C ASN A 25 6.80 3.26 17.57
N ILE A 26 7.10 3.72 16.37
CA ILE A 26 6.24 4.62 15.60
C ILE A 26 4.85 4.02 15.42
N ILE A 27 4.76 2.77 14.97
CA ILE A 27 3.47 2.10 14.75
C ILE A 27 2.71 1.93 16.07
N LYS A 28 3.41 1.56 17.14
CA LYS A 28 2.80 1.42 18.48
C LYS A 28 2.22 2.74 18.98
N ASP A 29 3.00 3.83 18.89
CA ASP A 29 2.58 5.15 19.36
C ASP A 29 1.40 5.66 18.50
N THR A 30 1.44 5.46 17.17
CA THR A 30 0.33 5.78 16.26
C THR A 30 -0.93 5.03 16.62
N VAL A 31 -0.85 3.72 16.84
CA VAL A 31 -2.02 2.88 17.17
C VAL A 31 -2.60 3.31 18.51
N ASN A 32 -1.76 3.54 19.53
CA ASN A 32 -2.22 4.01 20.86
C ASN A 32 -2.95 5.35 20.74
N LEU A 33 -2.40 6.31 20.00
CA LEU A 33 -3.04 7.60 19.76
C LEU A 33 -4.41 7.45 19.10
N LEU A 34 -4.51 6.59 18.07
CA LEU A 34 -5.77 6.36 17.36
C LEU A 34 -6.80 5.66 18.28
N GLU A 35 -6.39 4.69 19.09
CA GLU A 35 -7.25 4.00 20.05
C GLU A 35 -7.75 4.95 21.15
N GLU A 36 -6.89 5.80 21.71
CA GLU A 36 -7.25 6.78 22.73
C GLU A 36 -8.21 7.85 22.19
N LYS A 37 -7.95 8.35 20.97
CA LYS A 37 -8.69 9.49 20.44
C LYS A 37 -10.01 9.11 19.80
N PHE A 38 -10.08 7.97 19.16
CA PHE A 38 -11.22 7.59 18.32
C PHE A 38 -11.90 6.30 18.74
N SER A 39 -11.26 5.50 19.60
CA SER A 39 -11.78 4.19 20.04
C SER A 39 -12.28 3.32 18.87
N PRO A 40 -11.47 3.12 17.82
CA PRO A 40 -11.92 2.42 16.61
C PRO A 40 -12.24 0.95 16.92
N ASP A 41 -13.19 0.38 16.19
CA ASP A 41 -13.48 -1.07 16.21
C ASP A 41 -12.37 -1.84 15.53
N PHE A 42 -11.76 -1.26 14.48
CA PHE A 42 -10.74 -1.87 13.66
C PHE A 42 -9.75 -0.84 13.10
N ILE A 43 -8.48 -1.20 12.98
CA ILE A 43 -7.42 -0.35 12.41
C ILE A 43 -6.77 -1.09 11.24
N ILE A 44 -6.71 -0.43 10.09
CA ILE A 44 -5.98 -0.93 8.93
C ILE A 44 -4.67 -0.17 8.79
N MET A 45 -3.57 -0.87 8.91
CA MET A 45 -2.25 -0.35 8.60
C MET A 45 -2.02 -0.43 7.10
N ALA A 46 -2.39 0.66 6.40
CA ALA A 46 -2.30 0.78 4.94
C ALA A 46 -0.86 1.05 4.50
N SER A 47 0.08 0.18 4.88
CA SER A 47 1.48 0.24 4.50
C SER A 47 2.09 -1.16 4.48
N ASN A 48 2.69 -1.56 3.35
CA ASN A 48 3.34 -2.86 3.23
C ASN A 48 4.62 -2.96 4.06
N THR A 49 5.36 -1.87 4.22
CA THR A 49 6.62 -1.87 4.98
C THR A 49 6.43 -2.34 6.42
N PRO A 50 5.64 -1.69 7.29
CA PRO A 50 5.44 -2.18 8.65
C PRO A 50 4.67 -3.50 8.69
N THR A 51 3.76 -3.74 7.74
CA THR A 51 3.02 -5.01 7.67
C THR A 51 3.93 -6.21 7.50
N LEU A 52 4.95 -6.12 6.65
CA LEU A 52 5.87 -7.22 6.36
C LEU A 52 7.04 -7.29 7.35
N LEU A 53 7.49 -6.16 7.90
CA LEU A 53 8.69 -6.10 8.75
C LEU A 53 8.39 -6.34 10.23
N LEU A 54 7.15 -6.14 10.70
CA LEU A 54 6.80 -6.18 12.13
C LEU A 54 5.89 -7.35 12.48
N ASP A 55 6.02 -7.85 13.69
CA ASP A 55 5.00 -8.69 14.34
C ASP A 55 3.98 -7.78 15.05
N TYR A 56 3.15 -7.12 14.25
CA TYR A 56 2.19 -6.13 14.74
C TYR A 56 1.01 -6.74 15.53
N SER A 57 0.85 -8.07 15.50
CA SER A 57 -0.18 -8.76 16.31
C SER A 57 -0.01 -8.53 17.81
N ARG A 58 1.20 -8.17 18.24
CA ARG A 58 1.53 -7.82 19.63
C ARG A 58 1.20 -6.37 19.99
N ILE A 59 0.95 -5.52 18.99
CA ILE A 59 0.65 -4.09 19.20
C ILE A 59 -0.83 -3.93 19.56
N SER A 60 -1.72 -4.42 18.72
CA SER A 60 -3.16 -4.40 18.96
C SER A 60 -3.86 -5.56 18.27
N LYS A 61 -4.87 -6.14 18.92
CA LYS A 61 -5.75 -7.15 18.31
C LYS A 61 -6.69 -6.59 17.25
N LYS A 62 -6.87 -5.26 17.25
CA LYS A 62 -7.71 -4.54 16.27
C LYS A 62 -6.93 -4.16 15.00
N LEU A 63 -5.61 -4.37 14.99
CA LEU A 63 -4.73 -3.95 13.91
C LEU A 63 -4.58 -5.05 12.87
N ALA A 64 -4.86 -4.73 11.61
CA ALA A 64 -4.55 -5.57 10.46
C ALA A 64 -3.65 -4.82 9.47
N GLY A 65 -2.78 -5.56 8.81
CA GLY A 65 -1.90 -5.05 7.76
C GLY A 65 -2.37 -5.41 6.35
N ILE A 66 -1.75 -4.78 5.36
CA ILE A 66 -1.98 -5.04 3.94
C ILE A 66 -0.85 -5.89 3.39
N TYR A 67 -1.17 -7.05 2.84
CA TYR A 67 -0.20 -7.99 2.26
C TYR A 67 -0.28 -8.06 0.73
N PRO A 68 0.85 -8.29 0.05
CA PRO A 68 0.84 -8.62 -1.37
C PRO A 68 -0.04 -9.84 -1.67
N PRO A 69 -0.96 -9.80 -2.66
CA PRO A 69 -1.86 -10.91 -2.98
C PRO A 69 -1.18 -12.00 -3.81
N LEU A 70 -0.09 -12.60 -3.29
CA LEU A 70 0.76 -13.55 -4.02
C LEU A 70 0.07 -14.86 -4.37
N SER A 71 -0.76 -15.40 -3.46
CA SER A 71 -1.52 -16.63 -3.72
C SER A 71 -2.46 -16.44 -4.92
N ASP A 72 -3.11 -15.28 -5.01
CA ASP A 72 -4.00 -14.98 -6.13
C ASP A 72 -3.21 -14.71 -7.42
N ALA A 73 -2.06 -14.04 -7.33
CA ALA A 73 -1.16 -13.85 -8.46
C ALA A 73 -0.70 -15.19 -9.04
N GLY A 74 -0.26 -16.13 -8.18
CA GLY A 74 0.18 -17.45 -8.62
C GLY A 74 -0.91 -18.29 -9.29
N LYS A 75 -2.18 -18.18 -8.82
CA LYS A 75 -3.32 -18.90 -9.42
C LYS A 75 -3.65 -18.43 -10.84
N ILE A 76 -3.46 -17.14 -11.13
CA ILE A 76 -3.89 -16.55 -12.41
C ILE A 76 -2.76 -16.38 -13.42
N SER A 77 -1.50 -16.51 -13.01
CA SER A 77 -0.35 -16.46 -13.92
C SER A 77 -0.35 -17.64 -14.89
N ARG A 78 -0.15 -17.33 -16.17
CA ARG A 78 -0.03 -18.30 -17.27
C ARG A 78 1.41 -18.61 -17.61
N THR A 79 2.29 -17.61 -17.49
CA THR A 79 3.73 -17.74 -17.77
C THR A 79 4.49 -18.36 -16.62
N ARG A 80 3.86 -18.47 -15.45
CA ARG A 80 4.49 -18.89 -14.18
C ARG A 80 5.55 -17.90 -13.66
N ASN A 81 5.56 -16.67 -14.19
CA ASN A 81 6.41 -15.57 -13.74
C ASN A 81 5.54 -14.44 -13.20
N ILE A 82 5.67 -14.14 -11.92
CA ILE A 82 4.94 -13.06 -11.25
C ILE A 82 5.91 -12.07 -10.62
N ALA A 83 5.49 -10.82 -10.45
CA ALA A 83 6.29 -9.79 -9.81
C ALA A 83 5.67 -9.27 -8.50
N ILE A 84 6.54 -8.97 -7.53
CA ILE A 84 6.23 -8.13 -6.38
C ILE A 84 6.83 -6.75 -6.66
N LEU A 85 5.98 -5.75 -6.86
CA LEU A 85 6.40 -4.35 -7.04
C LEU A 85 6.38 -3.66 -5.69
N GLY A 86 7.55 -3.43 -5.09
CA GLY A 86 7.64 -2.85 -3.75
C GLY A 86 8.79 -1.85 -3.62
N THR A 87 8.90 -1.20 -2.46
CA THR A 87 10.06 -0.36 -2.16
C THR A 87 11.29 -1.22 -1.89
N ARG A 88 12.47 -0.67 -2.10
CA ARG A 88 13.76 -1.35 -1.86
C ARG A 88 13.82 -2.02 -0.49
N SER A 89 13.41 -1.31 0.55
CA SER A 89 13.42 -1.82 1.93
C SER A 89 12.56 -3.06 2.12
N VAL A 90 11.43 -3.15 1.42
CA VAL A 90 10.54 -4.33 1.48
C VAL A 90 11.14 -5.49 0.69
N ILE A 91 11.46 -5.27 -0.58
CA ILE A 91 11.86 -6.39 -1.46
C ILE A 91 13.23 -6.98 -1.15
N GLN A 92 14.11 -6.23 -0.47
CA GLN A 92 15.41 -6.71 0.00
C GLN A 92 15.37 -7.29 1.42
N SER A 93 14.24 -7.21 2.11
CA SER A 93 14.12 -7.73 3.48
C SER A 93 14.02 -9.25 3.53
N GLU A 94 14.52 -9.85 4.61
CA GLU A 94 14.30 -11.26 4.92
C GLU A 94 12.80 -11.54 5.14
N SER A 95 12.09 -10.59 5.73
CA SER A 95 10.65 -10.70 6.02
C SER A 95 9.79 -10.90 4.77
N VAL A 96 10.15 -10.31 3.62
CA VAL A 96 9.42 -10.58 2.38
C VAL A 96 9.68 -12.01 1.88
N THR A 97 10.88 -12.53 2.10
CA THR A 97 11.22 -13.92 1.73
C THR A 97 10.45 -14.88 2.61
N GLU A 98 10.44 -14.68 3.93
CA GLU A 98 9.61 -15.48 4.87
C GLU A 98 8.12 -15.39 4.54
N PHE A 99 7.63 -14.21 4.13
CA PHE A 99 6.24 -14.04 3.70
C PHE A 99 5.93 -14.87 2.45
N ILE A 100 6.81 -14.84 1.44
CA ILE A 100 6.68 -15.64 0.21
C ILE A 100 6.59 -17.14 0.54
N GLU A 101 7.45 -17.64 1.41
CA GLU A 101 7.47 -19.03 1.83
C GLU A 101 6.16 -19.46 2.55
N LYS A 102 5.55 -18.55 3.30
CA LYS A 102 4.28 -18.78 3.99
C LYS A 102 3.06 -18.67 3.07
N CYS A 103 3.20 -18.02 1.90
CA CYS A 103 2.14 -17.93 0.93
C CYS A 103 1.98 -19.27 0.20
N ASN A 104 0.75 -19.77 0.08
CA ASN A 104 0.45 -20.94 -0.72
C ASN A 104 0.55 -20.64 -2.23
N VAL A 105 1.76 -20.28 -2.68
CA VAL A 105 2.04 -20.06 -4.10
C VAL A 105 2.50 -21.39 -4.68
N PRO A 106 2.02 -21.83 -5.85
CA PRO A 106 2.49 -23.04 -6.50
C PRO A 106 4.01 -23.07 -6.69
N ASN A 107 4.65 -24.22 -6.46
CA ASN A 107 6.11 -24.36 -6.49
C ASN A 107 6.76 -24.07 -7.85
N ASP A 108 5.99 -24.11 -8.93
CA ASP A 108 6.42 -23.82 -10.30
C ASP A 108 6.34 -22.32 -10.65
N ILE A 109 5.93 -21.47 -9.70
CA ILE A 109 5.90 -20.02 -9.88
C ILE A 109 7.26 -19.42 -9.53
N VAL A 110 7.80 -18.64 -10.44
CA VAL A 110 8.96 -17.78 -10.21
C VAL A 110 8.48 -16.39 -9.77
N ILE A 111 8.99 -15.93 -8.62
CA ILE A 111 8.61 -14.64 -8.04
C ILE A 111 9.76 -13.65 -8.20
N HIS A 112 9.55 -12.62 -8.99
CA HIS A 112 10.49 -11.53 -9.23
C HIS A 112 10.23 -10.38 -8.25
N LYS A 113 11.23 -10.03 -7.45
CA LYS A 113 11.17 -8.90 -6.50
C LYS A 113 11.73 -7.65 -7.17
N ILE A 114 10.90 -6.66 -7.46
CA ILE A 114 11.26 -5.48 -8.26
C ILE A 114 11.22 -4.22 -7.39
N ASP A 115 12.34 -3.49 -7.35
CA ASP A 115 12.44 -2.20 -6.67
C ASP A 115 11.71 -1.11 -7.47
N CYS A 116 10.61 -0.63 -6.91
CA CYS A 116 9.78 0.44 -7.45
C CYS A 116 9.88 1.72 -6.63
N SER A 117 10.97 1.94 -5.88
CA SER A 117 11.13 3.16 -5.06
C SER A 117 11.02 4.43 -5.89
N LEU A 118 11.54 4.44 -7.12
CA LEU A 118 11.41 5.57 -8.04
C LEU A 118 9.95 5.85 -8.43
N LEU A 119 9.13 4.80 -8.56
CA LEU A 119 7.68 4.96 -8.82
C LEU A 119 6.93 5.51 -7.60
N VAL A 120 7.37 5.18 -6.40
CA VAL A 120 6.85 5.77 -5.16
C VAL A 120 7.17 7.26 -5.11
N GLU A 121 8.40 7.66 -5.42
CA GLU A 121 8.83 9.06 -5.50
C GLU A 121 8.04 9.84 -6.59
N LEU A 122 7.74 9.20 -7.72
CA LEU A 122 6.91 9.76 -8.77
C LEU A 122 5.51 10.13 -8.26
N VAL A 123 4.89 9.26 -7.45
CA VAL A 123 3.57 9.53 -6.84
C VAL A 123 3.69 10.64 -5.79
N GLU A 124 4.65 10.58 -4.90
CA GLU A 124 4.86 11.59 -3.84
C GLU A 124 5.12 12.99 -4.41
N SER A 125 5.79 13.09 -5.57
CA SER A 125 6.02 14.36 -6.25
C SER A 125 4.75 14.99 -6.84
N GLY A 126 3.65 14.24 -6.93
CA GLY A 126 2.41 14.68 -7.59
C GLY A 126 2.50 14.76 -9.12
N LYS A 127 3.65 14.47 -9.73
CA LYS A 127 3.84 14.57 -11.20
C LYS A 127 2.93 13.64 -11.98
N PHE A 128 2.50 12.53 -11.37
CA PHE A 128 1.56 11.61 -12.02
C PHE A 128 0.18 12.24 -12.31
N LEU A 129 -0.14 13.38 -11.67
CA LEU A 129 -1.37 14.14 -11.91
C LEU A 129 -1.22 15.22 -13.00
N THR A 130 0.01 15.62 -13.31
CA THR A 130 0.27 16.81 -14.14
C THR A 130 1.10 16.54 -15.38
N ASP A 131 1.86 15.43 -15.42
CA ASP A 131 2.79 15.12 -16.52
C ASP A 131 2.72 13.63 -16.89
N GLU A 132 1.75 13.30 -17.73
CA GLU A 132 1.50 11.93 -18.17
C GLU A 132 2.68 11.30 -18.93
N GLU A 133 3.35 12.09 -19.79
CA GLU A 133 4.46 11.60 -20.61
C GLU A 133 5.67 11.27 -19.74
N TYR A 134 6.03 12.16 -18.83
CA TYR A 134 7.08 11.91 -17.85
C TYR A 134 6.79 10.67 -17.01
N CYS A 135 5.54 10.54 -16.54
CA CYS A 135 5.11 9.38 -15.76
C CYS A 135 5.29 8.06 -16.54
N LYS A 136 4.85 8.01 -17.79
CA LYS A 136 4.99 6.82 -18.64
C LYS A 136 6.46 6.48 -18.92
N ASN A 137 7.31 7.48 -19.11
CA ASN A 137 8.74 7.26 -19.34
C ASN A 137 9.43 6.65 -18.13
N ILE A 138 9.16 7.17 -16.92
CA ILE A 138 9.71 6.60 -15.67
C ILE A 138 9.18 5.17 -15.43
N ILE A 139 7.91 4.92 -15.70
CA ILE A 139 7.34 3.57 -15.56
C ILE A 139 8.04 2.59 -16.50
N LYS A 140 8.29 2.98 -17.74
CA LYS A 140 9.01 2.13 -18.71
C LYS A 140 10.44 1.89 -18.28
N GLU A 141 11.16 2.94 -17.90
CA GLU A 141 12.53 2.84 -17.38
C GLU A 141 12.68 1.81 -16.28
N VAL A 142 11.71 1.76 -15.34
CA VAL A 142 11.76 0.85 -14.19
C VAL A 142 11.33 -0.58 -14.53
N LEU A 143 10.36 -0.76 -15.43
CA LEU A 143 9.65 -2.04 -15.57
C LEU A 143 9.77 -2.72 -16.92
N GLU A 144 10.07 -1.99 -18.03
CA GLU A 144 9.91 -2.54 -19.37
C GLU A 144 10.81 -3.74 -19.62
N ASP A 145 12.11 -3.59 -19.42
CA ASP A 145 13.08 -4.67 -19.65
C ASP A 145 12.82 -5.85 -18.73
N VAL A 146 12.59 -5.58 -17.43
CA VAL A 146 12.35 -6.65 -16.44
C VAL A 146 11.10 -7.46 -16.77
N PHE A 147 10.04 -6.81 -17.25
CA PHE A 147 8.80 -7.50 -17.60
C PHE A 147 8.94 -8.31 -18.90
N LEU A 148 9.66 -7.79 -19.88
CA LEU A 148 9.90 -8.47 -21.15
C LEU A 148 10.86 -9.66 -20.98
N ASP A 149 11.99 -9.45 -20.32
CA ASP A 149 13.02 -10.49 -20.14
C ASP A 149 12.54 -11.67 -19.31
N ASN A 150 11.67 -11.42 -18.33
CA ASN A 150 11.17 -12.45 -17.42
C ASN A 150 9.76 -12.94 -17.79
N LEU A 151 9.16 -12.50 -18.88
CA LEU A 151 7.82 -12.89 -19.32
C LEU A 151 6.76 -12.72 -18.21
N ILE A 152 6.85 -11.65 -17.42
CA ILE A 152 5.94 -11.39 -16.30
C ILE A 152 4.55 -11.07 -16.82
N ASP A 153 3.55 -11.84 -16.40
CA ASP A 153 2.15 -11.65 -16.79
C ASP A 153 1.23 -11.22 -15.64
N VAL A 154 1.74 -11.28 -14.39
CA VAL A 154 1.02 -10.81 -13.20
C VAL A 154 1.98 -10.06 -12.28
N ALA A 155 1.57 -8.90 -11.79
CA ALA A 155 2.33 -8.11 -10.82
C ALA A 155 1.45 -7.65 -9.65
N THR A 156 1.96 -7.70 -8.43
CA THR A 156 1.29 -7.18 -7.24
C THR A 156 1.76 -5.77 -6.93
N LEU A 157 0.82 -4.84 -6.72
CA LEU A 157 1.10 -3.45 -6.36
C LEU A 157 1.41 -3.34 -4.86
N SER A 158 2.61 -3.81 -4.47
CA SER A 158 2.99 -4.00 -3.07
C SER A 158 3.62 -2.75 -2.43
N SER A 159 3.15 -1.61 -2.85
CA SER A 159 3.25 -0.31 -2.18
C SER A 159 1.93 0.42 -2.37
N THR A 160 1.45 1.10 -1.34
CA THR A 160 0.17 1.83 -1.37
C THR A 160 0.17 3.04 -2.33
N HIS A 161 1.32 3.41 -2.87
CA HIS A 161 1.47 4.43 -3.90
C HIS A 161 1.19 3.89 -5.31
N LEU A 162 1.54 2.64 -5.58
CA LEU A 162 1.49 2.07 -6.93
C LEU A 162 0.06 1.99 -7.53
N PRO A 163 -1.02 1.80 -6.75
CA PRO A 163 -2.38 1.87 -7.29
C PRO A 163 -2.71 3.19 -7.99
N PHE A 164 -2.10 4.32 -7.59
CA PHE A 164 -2.28 5.60 -8.29
C PHE A 164 -1.71 5.58 -9.72
N LEU A 165 -0.73 4.73 -9.98
CA LEU A 165 -0.12 4.55 -11.30
C LEU A 165 -0.80 3.44 -12.12
N GLU A 166 -1.79 2.72 -11.58
CA GLU A 166 -2.42 1.57 -12.24
C GLU A 166 -2.98 1.91 -13.64
N PRO A 167 -3.61 3.08 -13.89
CA PRO A 167 -4.06 3.45 -15.23
C PRO A 167 -2.91 3.49 -16.26
N PHE A 168 -1.76 4.06 -15.87
CA PHE A 168 -0.57 4.12 -16.73
C PHE A 168 0.05 2.74 -16.94
N LEU A 169 0.20 1.97 -15.84
CA LEU A 169 0.73 0.61 -15.89
C LEU A 169 -0.07 -0.27 -16.86
N ARG A 170 -1.41 -0.23 -16.78
CA ARG A 170 -2.30 -0.96 -17.67
C ARG A 170 -2.22 -0.48 -19.12
N SER A 171 -2.00 0.82 -19.35
CA SER A 171 -1.88 1.37 -20.70
C SER A 171 -0.59 0.94 -21.40
N ILE A 172 0.50 0.81 -20.63
CA ILE A 172 1.83 0.42 -21.14
C ILE A 172 1.93 -1.10 -21.26
N PHE A 173 1.57 -1.85 -20.22
CA PHE A 173 1.74 -3.30 -20.11
C PHE A 173 0.41 -4.04 -20.27
N LYS A 174 -0.17 -4.03 -21.48
CA LYS A 174 -1.52 -4.56 -21.76
C LYS A 174 -1.68 -6.06 -21.44
N ASN A 175 -0.59 -6.81 -21.44
CA ASN A 175 -0.59 -8.25 -21.18
C ASN A 175 -0.31 -8.60 -19.72
N VAL A 176 -0.03 -7.62 -18.87
CA VAL A 176 0.25 -7.82 -17.44
C VAL A 176 -1.00 -7.50 -16.61
N LYS A 177 -1.35 -8.39 -15.69
CA LYS A 177 -2.42 -8.17 -14.72
C LYS A 177 -1.83 -7.57 -13.45
N PHE A 178 -2.31 -6.40 -13.06
CA PHE A 178 -1.93 -5.75 -11.82
C PHE A 178 -2.94 -6.06 -10.73
N LEU A 179 -2.47 -6.51 -9.57
CA LEU A 179 -3.28 -6.86 -8.41
C LEU A 179 -3.04 -5.86 -7.29
N ASP A 180 -4.11 -5.14 -6.94
CA ASP A 180 -4.11 -4.23 -5.79
C ASP A 180 -4.46 -5.00 -4.51
N PRO A 181 -3.61 -4.93 -3.46
CA PRO A 181 -3.86 -5.56 -2.17
C PRO A 181 -5.10 -5.03 -1.44
N ALA A 182 -5.58 -3.83 -1.77
CA ALA A 182 -6.78 -3.24 -1.15
C ALA A 182 -8.03 -4.11 -1.31
N LYS A 183 -8.12 -4.92 -2.37
CA LYS A 183 -9.24 -5.86 -2.58
C LYS A 183 -9.35 -6.90 -1.46
N ASN A 184 -8.25 -7.32 -0.88
CA ASN A 184 -8.25 -8.31 0.20
C ASN A 184 -8.76 -7.69 1.51
N ILE A 185 -8.47 -6.42 1.75
CA ILE A 185 -8.95 -5.67 2.91
C ILE A 185 -10.47 -5.49 2.87
N SER A 186 -11.05 -5.25 1.70
CA SER A 186 -12.50 -5.10 1.59
C SER A 186 -13.26 -6.34 2.04
N ASN A 187 -12.69 -7.53 1.88
CA ASN A 187 -13.30 -8.78 2.37
C ASN A 187 -13.23 -8.88 3.91
N VAL A 188 -12.10 -8.48 4.51
CA VAL A 188 -11.96 -8.44 5.98
C VAL A 188 -12.94 -7.44 6.59
N LEU A 189 -13.17 -6.29 5.94
CA LEU A 189 -14.08 -5.26 6.44
C LEU A 189 -15.56 -5.62 6.29
N LYS A 190 -15.95 -6.48 5.34
CA LYS A 190 -17.36 -6.88 5.16
C LYS A 190 -17.94 -7.46 6.44
N ASP A 191 -17.21 -8.32 7.12
CA ASP A 191 -17.64 -8.97 8.36
C ASP A 191 -17.88 -7.96 9.49
N PHE A 192 -17.18 -6.81 9.47
CA PHE A 192 -17.34 -5.73 10.45
C PHE A 192 -18.45 -4.74 10.08
N VAL A 193 -18.67 -4.48 8.78
CA VAL A 193 -19.60 -3.45 8.29
C VAL A 193 -21.06 -3.96 8.25
N GLU A 194 -21.29 -5.25 8.08
CA GLU A 194 -22.64 -5.82 7.97
C GLU A 194 -23.48 -5.71 9.25
N ASN A 195 -22.85 -5.44 10.40
CA ASN A 195 -23.51 -5.40 11.73
C ASN A 195 -23.80 -4.00 12.27
N ASN A 196 -23.53 -2.92 11.53
CA ASN A 196 -23.72 -1.56 12.02
C ASN A 196 -24.79 -0.78 11.25
N ASP A 197 -25.86 -0.34 11.97
CA ASP A 197 -27.01 0.44 11.48
C ASP A 197 -26.73 1.94 11.27
N LEU A 198 -25.51 2.36 10.98
CA LEU A 198 -25.21 3.76 10.72
C LEU A 198 -25.85 4.24 9.42
N GLN A 199 -26.59 5.35 9.49
CA GLN A 199 -27.37 5.87 8.37
C GLN A 199 -26.53 6.54 7.29
N GLN A 200 -25.29 6.99 7.60
CA GLN A 200 -24.39 7.67 6.67
C GLN A 200 -22.96 7.16 6.83
N ASN A 201 -22.17 7.24 5.76
CA ASN A 201 -20.72 7.09 5.82
C ASN A 201 -20.11 8.48 6.11
N VAL A 202 -19.26 8.56 7.11
CA VAL A 202 -18.53 9.78 7.47
C VAL A 202 -17.04 9.52 7.22
N LEU A 203 -16.38 10.38 6.46
CA LEU A 203 -14.94 10.39 6.28
C LEU A 203 -14.35 11.56 7.08
N ARG A 204 -13.35 11.26 7.91
CA ARG A 204 -12.55 12.25 8.61
C ARG A 204 -11.09 12.06 8.29
N ILE A 205 -10.42 13.11 7.86
CA ILE A 205 -9.03 13.06 7.39
C ILE A 205 -8.13 13.81 8.37
N PHE A 206 -7.04 13.16 8.75
CA PHE A 206 -6.01 13.71 9.63
C PHE A 206 -4.63 13.51 9.02
N THR A 207 -3.72 14.43 9.31
CA THR A 207 -2.30 14.31 8.94
C THR A 207 -1.39 14.78 10.08
N SER A 208 -0.23 14.15 10.21
CA SER A 208 0.84 14.62 11.11
C SER A 208 1.81 15.61 10.43
N GLY A 209 1.60 15.90 9.14
CA GLY A 209 2.38 16.82 8.32
C GLY A 209 1.71 18.17 8.07
N ASP A 210 2.11 18.82 6.97
CA ASP A 210 1.51 20.10 6.55
C ASP A 210 0.09 19.90 6.01
N VAL A 211 -0.89 20.41 6.77
CA VAL A 211 -2.33 20.32 6.45
C VAL A 211 -2.67 20.95 5.10
N ASN A 212 -2.07 22.13 4.81
CA ASN A 212 -2.42 22.88 3.59
C ASN A 212 -1.87 22.16 2.35
N LEU A 213 -0.64 21.69 2.42
CA LEU A 213 -0.03 20.92 1.33
C LEU A 213 -0.79 19.59 1.11
N PHE A 214 -1.13 18.90 2.18
CA PHE A 214 -1.87 17.65 2.10
C PHE A 214 -3.27 17.84 1.52
N LYS A 215 -4.00 18.85 1.97
CA LYS A 215 -5.31 19.24 1.42
C LYS A 215 -5.22 19.55 -0.07
N LYS A 216 -4.22 20.34 -0.48
CA LYS A 216 -3.99 20.65 -1.90
C LYS A 216 -3.79 19.40 -2.74
N ASN A 217 -2.99 18.45 -2.26
CA ASN A 217 -2.74 17.18 -2.97
C ASN A 217 -4.02 16.33 -3.08
N LEU A 218 -4.85 16.29 -2.04
CA LEU A 218 -6.15 15.62 -2.07
C LEU A 218 -7.11 16.27 -3.06
N GLN A 219 -7.16 17.60 -3.11
CA GLN A 219 -7.99 18.35 -4.08
C GLN A 219 -7.58 18.06 -5.52
N MET A 220 -6.29 17.91 -5.81
CA MET A 220 -5.81 17.50 -7.15
C MET A 220 -6.30 16.09 -7.53
N MET A 221 -6.60 15.23 -6.55
CA MET A 221 -7.19 13.91 -6.74
C MET A 221 -8.72 13.91 -6.69
N GLY A 222 -9.36 15.07 -6.59
CA GLY A 222 -10.83 15.22 -6.55
C GLY A 222 -11.44 14.98 -5.16
N ILE A 223 -10.62 14.99 -4.10
CA ILE A 223 -11.06 14.84 -2.70
C ILE A 223 -11.04 16.22 -2.04
N ASP A 224 -12.20 16.77 -1.69
CA ASP A 224 -12.34 18.12 -1.11
C ASP A 224 -12.84 18.09 0.34
N ASP A 225 -12.52 17.03 1.05
CA ASP A 225 -12.85 16.88 2.46
C ASP A 225 -11.94 17.75 3.35
N GLU A 226 -12.42 18.05 4.56
CA GLU A 226 -11.65 18.80 5.56
C GLU A 226 -10.48 17.93 6.07
N VAL A 227 -9.28 18.53 6.11
CA VAL A 227 -8.08 17.93 6.65
C VAL A 227 -7.73 18.56 7.99
N ASN A 228 -7.55 17.75 9.00
CA ASN A 228 -7.22 18.17 10.36
C ASN A 228 -5.79 17.76 10.73
N PHE A 229 -5.15 18.55 11.58
CA PHE A 229 -3.85 18.19 12.14
C PHE A 229 -3.99 17.20 13.29
N LEU A 230 -3.17 16.16 13.31
CA LEU A 230 -3.04 15.23 14.42
C LEU A 230 -1.57 14.87 14.60
N THR A 231 -1.00 15.18 15.76
CA THR A 231 0.39 14.86 16.10
C THR A 231 0.49 13.59 16.92
N ILE A 232 1.54 12.82 16.65
CA ILE A 232 2.00 11.66 17.43
C ILE A 232 3.05 12.16 18.40
#